data_f37522c408ddb338cf5459484b06c144
#
_entry.id   f37522c408ddb338cf5459484b06c144
#
_cell.length_a   1.000
_cell.length_b   1.000
_cell.length_c   1.000
_cell.angle_alpha   90.00
_cell.angle_beta   90.00
_cell.angle_gamma   90.00
#
_symmetry.space_group_name_H-M   'P 1'
#
loop_
_entity.id
_entity.type
_entity.pdbx_description
1 polymer ?
#
loop_
_entity_poly.entity_id
_entity_poly.type
_entity_poly.pdbx_seq_one_letter_code
_entity_poly.pdbx_strand_id
1 'polypeptide(L)'
;VIFYQQYLNADADTCIVISHGFSEFAEKYNEVIYYFLQQGCSVYILEHRGHGYSEREVSDAQKVYIRNFEDYVKDLDCFMKKMNYRMEQHRILFAHSMGGAIAARYVEEHPKVFERAILSSPMFRMQTGKYPWWAAKMTAAFYVKTKRGDRYAAGQSGFSGRPDFEHSSCISRERYY
;
A
#
# COMPACT_ATOMS: atom_id res chain seq x y z
N VAL A 1 -0.44 15.41 -1.52
CA VAL A 1 -1.88 15.04 -1.47
C VAL A 1 -2.01 13.53 -1.54
N ILE A 2 -2.86 12.94 -0.68
CA ILE A 2 -3.16 11.50 -0.67
C ILE A 2 -4.57 11.30 -1.21
N PHE A 3 -4.69 10.47 -2.24
CA PHE A 3 -5.97 10.05 -2.80
C PHE A 3 -6.56 8.90 -1.96
N TYR A 4 -7.88 8.87 -1.85
CA TYR A 4 -8.59 7.78 -1.20
C TYR A 4 -9.98 7.60 -1.82
N GLN A 5 -10.54 6.42 -1.65
CA GLN A 5 -11.92 6.10 -2.00
C GLN A 5 -12.65 5.59 -0.76
N GLN A 6 -13.95 5.82 -0.73
CA GLN A 6 -14.84 5.32 0.30
C GLN A 6 -16.09 4.72 -0.34
N TYR A 7 -16.49 3.60 0.19
CA TYR A 7 -17.68 2.86 -0.21
C TYR A 7 -18.53 2.67 1.04
N LEU A 8 -19.57 3.46 1.16
CA LEU A 8 -20.36 3.56 2.37
C LEU A 8 -21.57 2.65 2.28
N ASN A 9 -21.81 1.88 3.32
CA ASN A 9 -23.06 1.18 3.58
C ASN A 9 -23.76 1.91 4.74
N ALA A 10 -24.98 2.41 4.52
CA ALA A 10 -25.69 3.24 5.47
C ALA A 10 -26.03 2.51 6.79
N ASP A 11 -26.14 1.18 6.73
CA ASP A 11 -26.49 0.32 7.86
C ASP A 11 -25.26 -0.34 8.51
N ALA A 12 -24.05 -0.01 8.05
CA ALA A 12 -22.84 -0.60 8.59
C ALA A 12 -22.51 -0.10 10.00
N ASP A 13 -22.20 -1.02 10.89
CA ASP A 13 -21.55 -0.76 12.18
C ASP A 13 -20.02 -1.00 12.12
N THR A 14 -19.57 -1.65 11.07
CA THR A 14 -18.19 -2.08 10.84
C THR A 14 -17.62 -1.48 9.56
N CYS A 15 -16.40 -0.97 9.63
CA CYS A 15 -15.67 -0.55 8.46
C CYS A 15 -14.33 -1.30 8.29
N ILE A 16 -13.98 -1.48 7.02
CA ILE A 16 -12.68 -2.02 6.61
C ILE A 16 -11.83 -0.88 6.06
N VAL A 17 -10.65 -0.67 6.61
CA VAL A 17 -9.64 0.24 6.05
C VAL A 17 -8.60 -0.59 5.33
N ILE A 18 -8.39 -0.32 4.04
CA ILE A 18 -7.46 -1.08 3.19
C ILE A 18 -6.17 -0.29 3.00
N SER A 19 -5.03 -0.94 3.30
CA SER A 19 -3.67 -0.49 3.02
C SER A 19 -3.04 -1.41 1.99
N HIS A 20 -2.92 -0.95 0.75
CA HIS A 20 -2.50 -1.73 -0.41
C HIS A 20 -0.98 -1.99 -0.47
N GLY A 21 -0.55 -2.92 -1.32
CA GLY A 21 0.85 -3.29 -1.52
C GLY A 21 1.63 -2.34 -2.43
N PHE A 22 2.93 -2.63 -2.58
CA PHE A 22 3.81 -1.90 -3.49
C PHE A 22 3.38 -2.06 -4.95
N SER A 23 3.41 -0.96 -5.71
CA SER A 23 2.95 -0.90 -7.11
C SER A 23 1.48 -1.32 -7.31
N GLU A 24 0.65 -1.15 -6.29
CA GLU A 24 -0.79 -1.36 -6.35
C GLU A 24 -1.54 -0.03 -6.30
N PHE A 25 -2.85 -0.08 -6.50
CA PHE A 25 -3.76 1.06 -6.52
C PHE A 25 -5.18 0.60 -6.16
N ALA A 26 -6.09 1.53 -5.89
CA ALA A 26 -7.38 1.24 -5.30
C ALA A 26 -8.25 0.30 -6.14
N GLU A 27 -8.30 0.47 -7.46
CA GLU A 27 -9.15 -0.32 -8.35
C GLU A 27 -8.79 -1.81 -8.38
N LYS A 28 -7.55 -2.16 -8.03
CA LYS A 28 -7.11 -3.55 -7.90
C LYS A 28 -7.85 -4.30 -6.79
N TYR A 29 -8.44 -3.58 -5.86
CA TYR A 29 -9.19 -4.11 -4.72
C TYR A 29 -10.70 -4.15 -4.94
N ASN A 30 -11.21 -3.79 -6.12
CA ASN A 30 -12.65 -3.71 -6.40
C ASN A 30 -13.41 -5.00 -6.04
N GLU A 31 -12.84 -6.17 -6.36
CA GLU A 31 -13.45 -7.47 -6.02
C GLU A 31 -13.49 -7.68 -4.50
N VAL A 32 -12.40 -7.39 -3.81
CA VAL A 32 -12.32 -7.52 -2.34
C VAL A 32 -13.26 -6.53 -1.66
N ILE A 33 -13.34 -5.30 -2.15
CA ILE A 33 -14.27 -4.27 -1.69
C ILE A 33 -15.71 -4.74 -1.87
N TYR A 34 -16.04 -5.30 -3.04
CA TYR A 34 -17.37 -5.85 -3.30
C TYR A 34 -17.77 -6.90 -2.25
N TYR A 35 -16.89 -7.85 -1.94
CA TYR A 35 -17.18 -8.86 -0.94
C TYR A 35 -17.36 -8.28 0.46
N PHE A 36 -16.58 -7.29 0.88
CA PHE A 36 -16.78 -6.63 2.16
C PHE A 36 -18.13 -5.88 2.23
N LEU A 37 -18.52 -5.20 1.15
CA LEU A 37 -19.82 -4.55 1.05
C LEU A 37 -20.97 -5.57 1.15
N GLN A 38 -20.84 -6.74 0.53
CA GLN A 38 -21.83 -7.82 0.64
C GLN A 38 -21.95 -8.38 2.08
N GLN A 39 -20.91 -8.24 2.89
CA GLN A 39 -20.94 -8.58 4.31
C GLN A 39 -21.47 -7.44 5.20
N GLY A 40 -22.00 -6.38 4.61
CA GLY A 40 -22.58 -5.26 5.34
C GLY A 40 -21.57 -4.24 5.89
N CYS A 41 -20.29 -4.32 5.50
CA CYS A 41 -19.27 -3.38 5.93
C CYS A 41 -19.25 -2.12 5.05
N SER A 42 -18.82 -0.99 5.59
CA SER A 42 -18.26 0.10 4.78
C SER A 42 -16.78 -0.15 4.50
N VAL A 43 -16.26 0.40 3.40
CA VAL A 43 -14.85 0.22 3.01
C VAL A 43 -14.20 1.55 2.72
N TYR A 44 -13.01 1.73 3.25
CA TYR A 44 -12.15 2.87 3.00
C TYR A 44 -10.80 2.37 2.47
N ILE A 45 -10.33 2.92 1.36
CA ILE A 45 -9.02 2.60 0.80
C ILE A 45 -8.26 3.88 0.50
N LEU A 46 -7.05 4.02 1.05
CA LEU A 46 -6.13 5.10 0.69
C LEU A 46 -5.08 4.58 -0.30
N GLU A 47 -4.70 5.41 -1.25
CA GLU A 47 -3.55 5.14 -2.11
C GLU A 47 -2.30 5.75 -1.48
N HIS A 48 -1.31 4.92 -1.21
CA HIS A 48 -0.06 5.38 -0.63
C HIS A 48 0.64 6.40 -1.54
N ARG A 49 1.36 7.38 -0.97
CA ARG A 49 2.15 8.31 -1.76
C ARG A 49 3.03 7.56 -2.77
N GLY A 50 3.18 8.11 -3.95
CA GLY A 50 3.90 7.47 -5.05
C GLY A 50 3.08 6.41 -5.81
N HIS A 51 1.82 6.14 -5.42
CA HIS A 51 0.97 5.13 -6.06
C HIS A 51 -0.33 5.74 -6.56
N GLY A 52 -0.96 5.08 -7.52
CA GLY A 52 -2.26 5.45 -8.08
C GLY A 52 -2.37 6.94 -8.39
N TYR A 53 -3.42 7.57 -7.88
CA TYR A 53 -3.68 9.01 -8.02
C TYR A 53 -3.05 9.87 -6.90
N SER A 54 -2.38 9.25 -5.93
CA SER A 54 -1.66 9.98 -4.89
C SER A 54 -0.43 10.69 -5.43
N GLU A 55 -0.03 11.78 -4.78
CA GLU A 55 1.10 12.61 -5.17
C GLU A 55 2.43 11.83 -5.14
N ARG A 56 3.28 12.14 -6.12
CA ARG A 56 4.64 11.63 -6.22
C ARG A 56 5.65 12.67 -5.75
N GLU A 57 6.70 12.21 -5.08
CA GLU A 57 7.80 13.06 -4.67
C GLU A 57 8.83 13.29 -5.80
N VAL A 58 8.66 12.62 -6.95
CA VAL A 58 9.52 12.75 -8.14
C VAL A 58 8.67 13.00 -9.38
N SER A 59 9.27 13.60 -10.40
CA SER A 59 8.57 13.96 -11.65
C SER A 59 8.19 12.78 -12.53
N ASP A 60 8.91 11.66 -12.41
CA ASP A 60 8.63 10.43 -13.16
C ASP A 60 7.50 9.65 -12.48
N ALA A 61 6.32 9.65 -13.10
CA ALA A 61 5.13 9.01 -12.56
C ALA A 61 5.24 7.47 -12.45
N GLN A 62 6.19 6.85 -13.13
CA GLN A 62 6.42 5.41 -13.03
C GLN A 62 7.28 5.02 -11.82
N LYS A 63 7.92 5.99 -11.18
CA LYS A 63 8.75 5.72 -10.02
C LYS A 63 7.94 5.80 -8.74
N VAL A 64 8.07 4.78 -7.93
CA VAL A 64 7.70 4.85 -6.52
C VAL A 64 8.95 5.28 -5.75
N TYR A 65 8.93 6.50 -5.25
CA TYR A 65 9.99 7.04 -4.41
C TYR A 65 9.38 7.59 -3.12
N ILE A 66 10.05 7.32 -2.02
CA ILE A 66 9.74 7.88 -0.71
C ILE A 66 11.03 8.19 0.01
N ARG A 67 11.08 9.35 0.64
CA ARG A 67 12.26 9.78 1.39
C ARG A 67 12.45 8.97 2.66
N ASN A 68 11.35 8.68 3.36
CA ASN A 68 11.36 7.94 4.61
C ASN A 68 10.12 7.03 4.67
N PHE A 69 10.31 5.77 5.03
CA PHE A 69 9.23 4.79 5.19
C PHE A 69 8.17 5.26 6.21
N GLU A 70 8.60 5.94 7.29
CA GLU A 70 7.71 6.50 8.31
C GLU A 70 6.71 7.52 7.74
N ASP A 71 6.96 8.08 6.56
CA ASP A 71 6.01 9.00 5.93
C ASP A 71 4.74 8.28 5.44
N TYR A 72 4.81 6.99 5.11
CA TYR A 72 3.62 6.16 4.86
C TYR A 72 2.77 5.99 6.11
N VAL A 73 3.42 5.78 7.26
CA VAL A 73 2.73 5.61 8.55
C VAL A 73 2.03 6.91 8.95
N LYS A 74 2.70 8.06 8.75
CA LYS A 74 2.12 9.38 9.00
C LYS A 74 0.94 9.68 8.05
N ASP A 75 1.01 9.25 6.79
CA ASP A 75 -0.09 9.43 5.86
C ASP A 75 -1.32 8.63 6.31
N LEU A 76 -1.12 7.39 6.75
CA LEU A 76 -2.19 6.58 7.31
C LEU A 76 -2.77 7.22 8.59
N ASP A 77 -1.93 7.73 9.48
CA ASP A 77 -2.38 8.43 10.69
C ASP A 77 -3.18 9.69 10.35
N CYS A 78 -2.68 10.48 9.41
CA CYS A 78 -3.38 11.68 8.93
C CYS A 78 -4.73 11.34 8.31
N PHE A 79 -4.80 10.28 7.50
CA PHE A 79 -6.03 9.77 6.93
C PHE A 79 -7.01 9.32 8.03
N MET A 80 -6.56 8.52 8.98
CA MET A 80 -7.40 8.04 10.09
C MET A 80 -7.95 9.19 10.93
N LYS A 81 -7.13 10.18 11.26
CA LYS A 81 -7.57 11.38 12.00
C LYS A 81 -8.60 12.19 11.22
N LYS A 82 -8.41 12.36 9.91
CA LYS A 82 -9.33 13.09 9.03
C LYS A 82 -10.68 12.40 8.88
N MET A 83 -10.67 11.06 8.81
CA MET A 83 -11.89 10.26 8.56
C MET A 83 -12.56 9.76 9.83
N ASN A 84 -11.94 9.93 10.99
CA ASN A 84 -12.41 9.35 12.27
C ASN A 84 -13.89 9.62 12.59
N TYR A 85 -14.39 10.80 12.30
CA TYR A 85 -15.78 11.19 12.58
C TYR A 85 -16.81 10.58 11.60
N ARG A 86 -16.34 9.97 10.53
CA ARG A 86 -17.19 9.33 9.50
C ARG A 86 -17.11 7.82 9.53
N MET A 87 -16.17 7.29 10.31
CA MET A 87 -15.96 5.85 10.38
C MET A 87 -16.89 5.24 11.40
N GLU A 88 -17.30 4.07 11.09
CA GLU A 88 -18.13 3.19 11.90
C GLU A 88 -17.44 2.82 13.23
N GLN A 89 -18.21 2.33 14.19
CA GLN A 89 -17.73 2.01 15.53
C GLN A 89 -16.66 0.91 15.52
N HIS A 90 -16.89 -0.15 14.74
CA HIS A 90 -15.97 -1.28 14.60
C HIS A 90 -15.05 -1.09 13.41
N ARG A 91 -13.74 -1.08 13.65
CA ARG A 91 -12.72 -0.80 12.62
C ARG A 91 -11.76 -1.96 12.47
N ILE A 92 -11.62 -2.44 11.24
CA ILE A 92 -10.71 -3.51 10.88
C ILE A 92 -9.71 -2.98 9.84
N LEU A 93 -8.43 -3.18 10.09
CA LEU A 93 -7.38 -2.85 9.13
C LEU A 93 -7.06 -4.09 8.28
N PHE A 94 -7.29 -4.00 6.98
CA PHE A 94 -6.89 -5.02 6.02
C PHE A 94 -5.69 -4.52 5.21
N ALA A 95 -4.58 -5.24 5.25
CA ALA A 95 -3.34 -4.75 4.67
C ALA A 95 -2.58 -5.85 3.92
N HIS A 96 -2.03 -5.51 2.76
CA HIS A 96 -1.30 -6.45 1.92
C HIS A 96 0.14 -5.99 1.69
N SER A 97 1.09 -6.94 1.72
CA SER A 97 2.49 -6.74 1.34
C SER A 97 3.14 -5.52 2.02
N MET A 98 3.58 -4.50 1.27
CA MET A 98 4.10 -3.23 1.80
C MET A 98 3.11 -2.56 2.75
N GLY A 99 1.81 -2.52 2.36
CA GLY A 99 0.76 -2.02 3.23
C GLY A 99 0.67 -2.77 4.56
N GLY A 100 0.98 -4.07 4.57
CA GLY A 100 1.07 -4.87 5.79
C GLY A 100 2.20 -4.42 6.71
N ALA A 101 3.35 -4.01 6.18
CA ALA A 101 4.44 -3.45 6.98
C ALA A 101 4.07 -2.06 7.55
N ILE A 102 3.41 -1.22 6.74
CA ILE A 102 2.88 0.08 7.18
C ILE A 102 1.85 -0.11 8.29
N ALA A 103 0.89 -1.02 8.08
CA ALA A 103 -0.17 -1.34 9.03
C ALA A 103 0.39 -1.85 10.36
N ALA A 104 1.33 -2.78 10.33
CA ALA A 104 1.98 -3.31 11.54
C ALA A 104 2.63 -2.18 12.34
N ARG A 105 3.40 -1.32 11.68
CA ARG A 105 4.06 -0.18 12.31
C ARG A 105 3.05 0.81 12.89
N TYR A 106 1.96 1.06 12.15
CA TYR A 106 0.90 1.94 12.61
C TYR A 106 0.19 1.42 13.88
N VAL A 107 -0.19 0.14 13.91
CA VAL A 107 -0.91 -0.41 15.07
C VAL A 107 -0.03 -0.56 16.31
N GLU A 108 1.29 -0.70 16.17
CA GLU A 108 2.24 -0.61 17.28
C GLU A 108 2.18 0.74 17.99
N GLU A 109 2.05 1.83 17.22
CA GLU A 109 1.98 3.20 17.74
C GLU A 109 0.56 3.59 18.18
N HIS A 110 -0.46 2.98 17.57
CA HIS A 110 -1.87 3.31 17.74
C HIS A 110 -2.74 2.08 18.05
N PRO A 111 -2.49 1.35 19.16
CA PRO A 111 -3.08 0.02 19.42
C PRO A 111 -4.59 0.03 19.66
N LYS A 112 -5.21 1.21 19.82
CA LYS A 112 -6.66 1.35 20.10
C LYS A 112 -7.47 1.83 18.90
N VAL A 113 -6.85 2.09 17.75
CA VAL A 113 -7.54 2.67 16.58
C VAL A 113 -8.32 1.60 15.81
N PHE A 114 -7.80 0.39 15.76
CA PHE A 114 -8.42 -0.76 15.13
C PHE A 114 -8.68 -1.87 16.15
N GLU A 115 -9.82 -2.55 16.04
CA GLU A 115 -10.09 -3.73 16.85
C GLU A 115 -9.30 -4.95 16.35
N ARG A 116 -9.11 -5.02 15.04
CA ARG A 116 -8.40 -6.13 14.39
C ARG A 116 -7.56 -5.61 13.23
N ALA A 117 -6.46 -6.30 12.98
CA ALA A 117 -5.64 -6.10 11.79
C ALA A 117 -5.45 -7.46 11.08
N ILE A 118 -5.75 -7.50 9.78
CA ILE A 118 -5.57 -8.65 8.90
C ILE A 118 -4.41 -8.30 7.97
N LEU A 119 -3.28 -8.99 8.16
CA LEU A 119 -2.06 -8.76 7.39
C LEU A 119 -1.86 -9.90 6.38
N SER A 120 -2.12 -9.64 5.11
CA SER A 120 -1.90 -10.58 4.02
C SER A 120 -0.47 -10.44 3.50
N SER A 121 0.35 -11.47 3.71
CA SER A 121 1.75 -11.53 3.24
C SER A 121 2.55 -10.26 3.53
N PRO A 122 2.60 -9.76 4.78
CA PRO A 122 3.21 -8.48 5.10
C PRO A 122 4.70 -8.45 4.78
N MET A 123 5.16 -7.38 4.14
CA MET A 123 6.53 -7.21 3.70
C MET A 123 7.44 -6.70 4.83
N PHE A 124 7.71 -7.52 5.84
CA PHE A 124 8.65 -7.16 6.92
C PHE A 124 10.12 -7.17 6.48
N ARG A 125 10.41 -7.84 5.37
CA ARG A 125 11.74 -7.87 4.79
C ARG A 125 11.66 -8.01 3.28
N MET A 126 12.40 -7.15 2.57
CA MET A 126 12.57 -7.30 1.12
C MET A 126 13.45 -8.50 0.80
N GLN A 127 13.00 -9.31 -0.16
CA GLN A 127 13.86 -10.35 -0.73
C GLN A 127 14.81 -9.72 -1.73
N THR A 128 16.10 -10.00 -1.59
CA THR A 128 17.16 -9.46 -2.45
C THR A 128 17.56 -10.43 -3.58
N GLY A 129 16.76 -11.49 -3.79
CA GLY A 129 17.02 -12.52 -4.80
C GLY A 129 18.37 -13.22 -4.57
N LYS A 130 19.22 -13.22 -5.59
CA LYS A 130 20.57 -13.84 -5.54
C LYS A 130 21.61 -13.01 -4.77
N TYR A 131 21.29 -11.77 -4.42
CA TYR A 131 22.25 -10.88 -3.76
C TYR A 131 22.15 -11.03 -2.24
N PRO A 132 23.29 -11.11 -1.52
CA PRO A 132 23.27 -11.13 -0.08
C PRO A 132 22.75 -9.81 0.48
N TRP A 133 22.00 -9.88 1.58
CA TRP A 133 21.35 -8.72 2.21
C TRP A 133 22.30 -7.55 2.49
N TRP A 134 23.54 -7.86 2.92
CA TRP A 134 24.54 -6.82 3.19
C TRP A 134 24.91 -6.01 1.94
N ALA A 135 25.00 -6.67 0.77
CA ALA A 135 25.30 -6.00 -0.50
C ALA A 135 24.14 -5.07 -0.93
N ALA A 136 22.89 -5.52 -0.78
CA ALA A 136 21.71 -4.70 -1.04
C ALA A 136 21.69 -3.47 -0.10
N LYS A 137 21.99 -3.67 1.17
CA LYS A 137 22.07 -2.58 2.17
C LYS A 137 23.18 -1.57 1.85
N MET A 138 24.36 -2.04 1.45
CA MET A 138 25.46 -1.15 1.02
C MET A 138 25.09 -0.35 -0.22
N THR A 139 24.48 -0.99 -1.21
CA THR A 139 24.02 -0.31 -2.43
C THR A 139 22.98 0.76 -2.08
N ALA A 140 21.98 0.45 -1.29
CA ALA A 140 20.99 1.42 -0.84
C ALA A 140 21.64 2.60 -0.09
N ALA A 141 22.55 2.32 0.84
CA ALA A 141 23.28 3.34 1.58
C ALA A 141 24.12 4.24 0.66
N PHE A 142 24.75 3.68 -0.38
CA PHE A 142 25.50 4.44 -1.38
C PHE A 142 24.58 5.39 -2.17
N TYR A 143 23.42 4.90 -2.64
CA TYR A 143 22.44 5.75 -3.34
C TYR A 143 21.94 6.88 -2.46
N VAL A 144 21.60 6.60 -1.20
CA VAL A 144 21.17 7.63 -0.23
C VAL A 144 22.29 8.64 0.02
N LYS A 145 23.52 8.19 0.31
CA LYS A 145 24.69 9.06 0.60
C LYS A 145 25.04 9.96 -0.60
N THR A 146 24.87 9.45 -1.82
CA THR A 146 25.17 10.21 -3.06
C THR A 146 23.97 11.04 -3.54
N LYS A 147 22.88 11.13 -2.76
CA LYS A 147 21.63 11.83 -3.13
C LYS A 147 21.04 11.35 -4.46
N ARG A 148 21.15 10.06 -4.73
CA ARG A 148 20.61 9.38 -5.93
C ARG A 148 19.50 8.40 -5.61
N GLY A 149 18.89 8.51 -4.42
CA GLY A 149 17.81 7.63 -3.98
C GLY A 149 16.54 7.72 -4.83
N ASP A 150 16.39 8.79 -5.60
CA ASP A 150 15.31 9.04 -6.57
C ASP A 150 15.53 8.36 -7.94
N ARG A 151 16.65 7.66 -8.13
CA ARG A 151 16.95 6.93 -9.36
C ARG A 151 16.41 5.51 -9.31
N TYR A 152 16.19 4.92 -10.49
CA TYR A 152 15.92 3.49 -10.56
C TYR A 152 17.05 2.68 -9.92
N ALA A 153 16.67 1.60 -9.25
CA ALA A 153 17.66 0.66 -8.74
C ALA A 153 18.50 0.06 -9.89
N ALA A 154 19.71 -0.39 -9.58
CA ALA A 154 20.58 -0.98 -10.59
C ALA A 154 19.88 -2.14 -11.32
N GLY A 155 19.81 -2.06 -12.64
CA GLY A 155 19.13 -3.05 -13.49
C GLY A 155 17.61 -2.82 -13.66
N GLN A 156 17.07 -1.74 -13.11
CA GLN A 156 15.68 -1.34 -13.32
C GLN A 156 15.57 -0.11 -14.21
N SER A 157 14.48 -0.03 -14.96
CA SER A 157 14.13 1.12 -15.81
C SER A 157 12.62 1.34 -15.77
N GLY A 158 12.14 2.42 -16.39
CA GLY A 158 10.72 2.63 -16.62
C GLY A 158 10.12 1.51 -17.46
N PHE A 159 8.84 1.24 -17.26
CA PHE A 159 8.09 0.27 -18.05
C PHE A 159 7.91 0.80 -19.48
N SER A 160 8.35 0.05 -20.46
CA SER A 160 8.33 0.43 -21.89
C SER A 160 7.41 -0.46 -22.74
N GLY A 161 6.80 -1.49 -22.16
CA GLY A 161 5.99 -2.47 -22.87
C GLY A 161 4.47 -2.26 -22.69
N ARG A 162 3.68 -3.07 -23.38
CA ARG A 162 2.25 -3.25 -23.06
C ARG A 162 2.15 -4.17 -21.85
N PRO A 163 1.13 -3.99 -20.99
CA PRO A 163 0.84 -4.95 -19.94
C PRO A 163 0.67 -6.34 -20.58
N ASP A 164 1.50 -7.28 -20.19
CA ASP A 164 1.42 -8.66 -20.66
C ASP A 164 0.86 -9.52 -19.52
N PHE A 165 -0.35 -9.98 -19.73
CA PHE A 165 -1.04 -10.80 -18.75
C PHE A 165 -0.35 -12.14 -18.52
N GLU A 166 0.23 -12.73 -19.56
CA GLU A 166 0.87 -14.05 -19.48
C GLU A 166 2.13 -14.07 -18.61
N HIS A 167 2.81 -12.92 -18.51
CA HIS A 167 4.02 -12.75 -17.71
C HIS A 167 3.77 -12.02 -16.39
N SER A 168 2.50 -11.72 -16.06
CA SER A 168 2.15 -11.09 -14.79
C SER A 168 2.15 -12.13 -13.67
N SER A 169 3.03 -11.97 -12.69
CA SER A 169 3.06 -12.80 -11.48
C SER A 169 1.97 -12.45 -10.46
N CYS A 170 1.20 -11.39 -10.71
CA CYS A 170 0.28 -10.83 -9.73
C CYS A 170 -1.19 -11.20 -9.94
N ILE A 171 -1.53 -11.89 -11.04
CA ILE A 171 -2.92 -12.18 -11.42
C ILE A 171 -3.03 -13.64 -11.85
N SER A 172 -4.01 -14.35 -11.30
CA SER A 172 -4.34 -15.71 -11.74
C SER A 172 -5.20 -15.66 -13.00
N ARG A 173 -4.77 -16.35 -14.05
CA ARG A 173 -5.46 -16.45 -15.34
C ARG A 173 -6.88 -17.04 -15.22
N GLU A 174 -7.07 -17.97 -14.27
CA GLU A 174 -8.33 -18.70 -14.10
C GLU A 174 -9.51 -17.87 -13.60
N ARG A 175 -9.26 -16.65 -13.08
CA ARG A 175 -10.32 -15.80 -12.53
C ARG A 175 -10.87 -14.75 -13.50
N TYR A 176 -10.27 -14.57 -14.67
CA TYR A 176 -10.57 -13.45 -15.57
C TYR A 176 -11.00 -13.88 -16.99
N TYR A 177 -11.28 -15.17 -17.21
CA TYR A 177 -11.85 -15.72 -18.45
C TYR A 177 -13.07 -16.62 -18.18
#